data_39d385dba081abf6464cabd2619c4d5e
#
_entry.id   39d385dba081abf6464cabd2619c4d5e
#
_cell.length_a   1.000
_cell.length_b   1.000
_cell.length_c   1.000
_cell.angle_alpha   90.00
_cell.angle_beta   90.00
_cell.angle_gamma   90.00
#
_symmetry.space_group_name_H-M   'P 1'
#
loop_
_entity.id
_entity.type
_entity.pdbx_description
1 polymer ?
#
loop_
_entity_poly.entity_id
_entity_poly.type
_entity_poly.pdbx_seq_one_letter_code
_entity_poly.pdbx_strand_id
1 'polypeptide(L)'
;MSDSPNPIDLSEDALQAAAQKATDAFDTAGNLDELSAARREHLGDEGYIPQARRALGSIPKAERKDAGRRVNVVRGAVEKHYAERLAVLEEEENARRLVAERIDVSVDTTRGQRGGMHPITILSEQIGDIFVGMGWEVAEGPEVEAEYFNFDALNFLPDHPARTLQDTFHIAPEGSKQVLRTHTSPVQVRTLQSRDLPIYVICPGRTFRTDELDATHTPVFHQVEGLAVDKGLTMGHLRGTLDHMAKALFGPETKTRMRTNYFPFTEPSAEVDVWFPNKKGGAGWIEWGGCGMVNPNVLRASGIDPEVYSGFAFGMGLERTLQFRNGLTDMRDMVEGDVRFTQPFGIRG
;
A
#
# COMPACT_ATOMS: atom_id res chain seq x y z
N MET A 1 9.37 0.50 43.34
CA MET A 1 8.33 1.47 43.77
C MET A 1 7.46 1.68 42.53
N SER A 2 6.30 1.07 42.54
CA SER A 2 5.33 1.19 41.43
C SER A 2 4.57 2.49 41.63
N ASP A 3 4.82 3.46 40.77
CA ASP A 3 3.94 4.64 40.64
C ASP A 3 2.55 4.15 40.16
N SER A 4 1.63 4.05 41.11
CA SER A 4 0.22 3.89 40.76
C SER A 4 -0.24 5.23 40.17
N PRO A 5 -0.82 5.26 38.98
CA PRO A 5 -1.31 6.49 38.39
C PRO A 5 -2.36 7.12 39.34
N ASN A 6 -2.21 8.42 39.58
CA ASN A 6 -3.13 9.20 40.41
C ASN A 6 -4.55 9.00 39.88
N PRO A 7 -5.58 8.69 40.72
CA PRO A 7 -6.92 8.45 40.23
C PRO A 7 -7.46 9.72 39.55
N ILE A 8 -8.02 9.53 38.33
CA ILE A 8 -8.61 10.63 37.56
C ILE A 8 -9.78 11.23 38.36
N ASP A 9 -9.76 12.54 38.49
CA ASP A 9 -10.83 13.29 39.15
C ASP A 9 -12.09 13.34 38.26
N LEU A 10 -13.20 12.79 38.76
CA LEU A 10 -14.50 12.77 38.09
C LEU A 10 -15.44 13.88 38.55
N SER A 11 -14.89 14.87 39.27
CA SER A 11 -15.67 16.08 39.69
C SER A 11 -16.15 16.87 38.46
N GLU A 12 -17.22 17.61 38.65
CA GLU A 12 -17.79 18.44 37.60
C GLU A 12 -16.77 19.48 37.11
N ASP A 13 -16.05 20.11 38.06
CA ASP A 13 -15.06 21.15 37.78
C ASP A 13 -13.89 20.59 36.93
N ALA A 14 -13.36 19.39 37.26
CA ALA A 14 -12.29 18.77 36.53
C ALA A 14 -12.71 18.36 35.10
N LEU A 15 -13.94 17.85 34.95
CA LEU A 15 -14.50 17.50 33.67
C LEU A 15 -14.77 18.74 32.78
N GLN A 16 -15.27 19.82 33.38
CA GLN A 16 -15.48 21.10 32.69
C GLN A 16 -14.13 21.71 32.26
N ALA A 17 -13.13 21.71 33.15
CA ALA A 17 -11.79 22.20 32.81
C ALA A 17 -11.16 21.40 31.63
N ALA A 18 -11.34 20.10 31.61
CA ALA A 18 -10.89 19.27 30.50
C ALA A 18 -11.66 19.57 29.20
N ALA A 19 -12.97 19.79 29.29
CA ALA A 19 -13.79 20.19 28.14
C ALA A 19 -13.33 21.55 27.59
N GLN A 20 -13.11 22.53 28.47
CA GLN A 20 -12.66 23.87 28.06
C GLN A 20 -11.31 23.80 27.34
N LYS A 21 -10.34 23.02 27.87
CA LYS A 21 -9.05 22.82 27.20
C LYS A 21 -9.21 22.22 25.81
N ALA A 22 -10.11 21.26 25.67
CA ALA A 22 -10.35 20.60 24.37
C ALA A 22 -10.99 21.57 23.37
N THR A 23 -12.02 22.36 23.80
CA THR A 23 -12.67 23.33 22.93
C THR A 23 -11.73 24.47 22.54
N ASP A 24 -10.94 25.00 23.50
CA ASP A 24 -9.92 26.02 23.20
C ASP A 24 -8.88 25.52 22.16
N ALA A 25 -8.45 24.25 22.28
CA ALA A 25 -7.55 23.68 21.34
C ALA A 25 -8.17 23.50 19.93
N PHE A 26 -9.46 23.16 19.86
CA PHE A 26 -10.18 23.08 18.60
C PHE A 26 -10.37 24.45 17.96
N ASP A 27 -10.71 25.47 18.75
CA ASP A 27 -10.88 26.84 18.27
C ASP A 27 -9.58 27.46 17.78
N THR A 28 -8.46 27.12 18.42
CA THR A 28 -7.11 27.59 18.04
C THR A 28 -6.57 26.92 16.77
N ALA A 29 -7.08 25.73 16.42
CA ALA A 29 -6.65 25.02 15.23
C ALA A 29 -6.97 25.84 13.97
N GLY A 30 -5.94 26.15 13.18
CA GLY A 30 -6.03 26.94 11.95
C GLY A 30 -6.21 26.12 10.69
N ASN A 31 -6.11 24.78 10.77
CA ASN A 31 -6.26 23.86 9.65
C ASN A 31 -6.72 22.47 10.12
N LEU A 32 -7.09 21.60 9.17
CA LEU A 32 -7.60 20.26 9.45
C LEU A 32 -6.57 19.35 10.15
N ASP A 33 -5.28 19.52 9.86
CA ASP A 33 -4.22 18.72 10.49
C ASP A 33 -4.04 19.07 11.96
N GLU A 34 -4.05 20.37 12.28
CA GLU A 34 -4.00 20.86 13.66
C GLU A 34 -5.25 20.43 14.44
N LEU A 35 -6.44 20.54 13.84
CA LEU A 35 -7.67 20.06 14.45
C LEU A 35 -7.65 18.56 14.72
N SER A 36 -7.12 17.79 13.78
CA SER A 36 -6.93 16.33 13.92
C SER A 36 -5.93 16.00 15.04
N ALA A 37 -4.86 16.78 15.19
CA ALA A 37 -3.89 16.62 16.28
C ALA A 37 -4.55 16.92 17.64
N ALA A 38 -5.27 18.04 17.77
CA ALA A 38 -6.00 18.39 18.97
C ALA A 38 -7.07 17.34 19.35
N ARG A 39 -7.76 16.79 18.36
CA ARG A 39 -8.69 15.66 18.59
C ARG A 39 -8.00 14.44 19.17
N ARG A 40 -6.83 14.05 18.63
CA ARG A 40 -6.06 12.90 19.16
C ARG A 40 -5.61 13.13 20.60
N GLU A 41 -5.20 14.35 20.94
CA GLU A 41 -4.78 14.73 22.29
C GLU A 41 -5.92 14.67 23.31
N HIS A 42 -7.08 15.24 22.98
CA HIS A 42 -8.16 15.42 23.95
C HIS A 42 -9.23 14.32 23.91
N LEU A 43 -9.52 13.73 22.74
CA LEU A 43 -10.51 12.68 22.53
C LEU A 43 -9.90 11.33 22.15
N GLY A 44 -8.57 11.24 21.96
CA GLY A 44 -7.84 9.99 21.79
C GLY A 44 -7.70 9.24 23.12
N ASP A 45 -7.19 8.02 23.04
CA ASP A 45 -7.13 7.10 24.19
C ASP A 45 -6.40 7.65 25.42
N GLU A 46 -5.44 8.52 25.24
CA GLU A 46 -4.67 9.18 26.32
C GLU A 46 -5.32 10.49 26.81
N GLY A 47 -6.39 10.94 26.16
CA GLY A 47 -7.11 12.15 26.55
C GLY A 47 -7.85 11.98 27.88
N TYR A 48 -8.03 13.11 28.60
CA TYR A 48 -8.68 13.11 29.91
C TYR A 48 -10.11 12.55 29.88
N ILE A 49 -10.91 12.93 28.88
CA ILE A 49 -12.31 12.51 28.76
C ILE A 49 -12.45 10.98 28.53
N PRO A 50 -11.72 10.35 27.59
CA PRO A 50 -11.70 8.89 27.48
C PRO A 50 -11.15 8.18 28.71
N GLN A 51 -10.13 8.71 29.37
CA GLN A 51 -9.61 8.16 30.62
C GLN A 51 -10.65 8.27 31.75
N ALA A 52 -11.35 9.41 31.90
CA ALA A 52 -12.43 9.56 32.87
C ALA A 52 -13.53 8.52 32.65
N ARG A 53 -13.86 8.21 31.41
CA ARG A 53 -14.83 7.14 31.07
C ARG A 53 -14.34 5.76 31.52
N ARG A 54 -13.06 5.44 31.33
CA ARG A 54 -12.48 4.16 31.80
C ARG A 54 -12.49 4.07 33.34
N ALA A 55 -12.21 5.19 34.02
CA ALA A 55 -12.21 5.28 35.46
C ALA A 55 -13.58 5.04 36.13
N LEU A 56 -14.69 5.14 35.40
CA LEU A 56 -16.04 4.81 35.91
C LEU A 56 -16.12 3.34 36.40
N GLY A 57 -15.27 2.45 35.90
CA GLY A 57 -15.22 1.06 36.33
C GLY A 57 -14.70 0.89 37.76
N SER A 58 -13.88 1.82 38.27
CA SER A 58 -13.19 1.73 39.56
C SER A 58 -13.90 2.45 40.72
N ILE A 59 -14.96 3.23 40.46
CA ILE A 59 -15.70 3.93 41.51
C ILE A 59 -16.86 3.08 42.07
N PRO A 60 -17.38 3.41 43.31
CA PRO A 60 -18.50 2.72 43.93
C PRO A 60 -19.75 2.70 43.06
N LYS A 61 -20.49 1.58 43.08
CA LYS A 61 -21.68 1.37 42.21
C LYS A 61 -22.77 2.47 42.39
N ALA A 62 -22.87 3.02 43.58
CA ALA A 62 -23.84 4.09 43.88
C ALA A 62 -23.54 5.40 43.13
N GLU A 63 -22.28 5.70 42.86
CA GLU A 63 -21.84 6.98 42.25
C GLU A 63 -21.68 6.86 40.72
N ARG A 64 -21.61 5.63 40.18
CA ARG A 64 -21.35 5.38 38.74
C ARG A 64 -22.38 6.03 37.83
N LYS A 65 -23.65 6.02 38.24
CA LYS A 65 -24.74 6.55 37.40
C LYS A 65 -24.60 8.04 37.18
N ASP A 66 -24.32 8.80 38.25
CA ASP A 66 -24.20 10.25 38.17
C ASP A 66 -22.90 10.70 37.55
N ALA A 67 -21.78 10.05 37.90
CA ALA A 67 -20.48 10.28 37.26
C ALA A 67 -20.53 9.95 35.76
N GLY A 68 -21.13 8.80 35.38
CA GLY A 68 -21.28 8.41 33.97
C GLY A 68 -22.15 9.41 33.20
N ARG A 69 -23.19 9.93 33.78
CA ARG A 69 -24.01 11.00 33.17
C ARG A 69 -23.18 12.26 32.90
N ARG A 70 -22.41 12.73 33.90
CA ARG A 70 -21.54 13.92 33.73
C ARG A 70 -20.52 13.73 32.62
N VAL A 71 -19.80 12.61 32.64
CA VAL A 71 -18.78 12.27 31.60
C VAL A 71 -19.41 12.22 30.21
N ASN A 72 -20.60 11.61 30.06
CA ASN A 72 -21.27 11.54 28.78
C ASN A 72 -21.76 12.89 28.26
N VAL A 73 -22.26 13.77 29.16
CA VAL A 73 -22.68 15.11 28.78
C VAL A 73 -21.49 15.93 28.28
N VAL A 74 -20.40 15.93 29.06
CA VAL A 74 -19.16 16.62 28.67
C VAL A 74 -18.60 16.11 27.37
N ARG A 75 -18.51 14.79 27.21
CA ARG A 75 -18.04 14.18 25.98
C ARG A 75 -18.88 14.58 24.77
N GLY A 76 -20.22 14.51 24.91
CA GLY A 76 -21.14 14.90 23.83
C GLY A 76 -21.00 16.38 23.45
N ALA A 77 -20.78 17.25 24.41
CA ALA A 77 -20.55 18.68 24.16
C ALA A 77 -19.23 18.90 23.39
N VAL A 78 -18.16 18.27 23.82
CA VAL A 78 -16.84 18.39 23.17
C VAL A 78 -16.84 17.77 21.76
N GLU A 79 -17.48 16.60 21.56
CA GLU A 79 -17.62 15.98 20.25
C GLU A 79 -18.45 16.86 19.29
N LYS A 80 -19.51 17.48 19.80
CA LYS A 80 -20.32 18.42 19.02
C LYS A 80 -19.51 19.65 18.61
N HIS A 81 -18.77 20.25 19.54
CA HIS A 81 -17.89 21.39 19.22
C HIS A 81 -16.82 21.07 18.21
N TYR A 82 -16.19 19.88 18.33
CA TYR A 82 -15.27 19.37 17.32
C TYR A 82 -15.91 19.30 15.95
N ALA A 83 -17.12 18.72 15.85
CA ALA A 83 -17.82 18.58 14.58
C ALA A 83 -18.18 19.93 13.94
N GLU A 84 -18.58 20.91 14.76
CA GLU A 84 -18.85 22.27 14.31
C GLU A 84 -17.57 22.95 13.77
N ARG A 85 -16.45 22.83 14.48
CA ARG A 85 -15.16 23.39 14.03
C ARG A 85 -14.64 22.70 12.79
N LEU A 86 -14.79 21.37 12.70
CA LEU A 86 -14.41 20.59 11.52
C LEU A 86 -15.15 21.09 10.28
N ALA A 87 -16.47 21.26 10.37
CA ALA A 87 -17.27 21.76 9.25
C ALA A 87 -16.82 23.14 8.76
N VAL A 88 -16.46 24.04 9.70
CA VAL A 88 -15.93 25.37 9.34
C VAL A 88 -14.61 25.27 8.60
N LEU A 89 -13.65 24.46 9.10
CA LEU A 89 -12.35 24.32 8.47
C LEU A 89 -12.43 23.58 7.13
N GLU A 90 -13.33 22.61 6.98
CA GLU A 90 -13.59 21.95 5.68
C GLU A 90 -14.15 22.93 4.65
N GLU A 91 -15.07 23.82 5.06
CA GLU A 91 -15.61 24.85 4.18
C GLU A 91 -14.54 25.88 3.77
N GLU A 92 -13.71 26.34 4.72
CA GLU A 92 -12.60 27.25 4.46
C GLU A 92 -11.55 26.64 3.53
N GLU A 93 -11.21 25.36 3.74
CA GLU A 93 -10.26 24.64 2.91
C GLU A 93 -10.82 24.44 1.49
N ASN A 94 -12.10 24.08 1.39
CA ASN A 94 -12.77 23.94 0.09
C ASN A 94 -12.84 25.30 -0.66
N ALA A 95 -13.14 26.39 0.06
CA ALA A 95 -13.12 27.72 -0.54
C ALA A 95 -11.73 28.12 -1.06
N ARG A 96 -10.69 27.86 -0.25
CA ARG A 96 -9.27 28.09 -0.66
C ARG A 96 -8.92 27.26 -1.89
N ARG A 97 -9.30 25.98 -1.91
CA ARG A 97 -9.05 25.08 -3.03
C ARG A 97 -9.76 25.54 -4.30
N LEU A 98 -11.02 25.94 -4.22
CA LEU A 98 -11.77 26.48 -5.37
C LEU A 98 -11.11 27.71 -5.98
N VAL A 99 -10.49 28.54 -5.16
CA VAL A 99 -9.75 29.72 -5.67
C VAL A 99 -8.42 29.29 -6.29
N ALA A 100 -7.68 28.39 -5.62
CA ALA A 100 -6.38 27.93 -6.09
C ALA A 100 -6.47 27.09 -7.37
N GLU A 101 -7.52 26.29 -7.51
CA GLU A 101 -7.78 25.43 -8.68
C GLU A 101 -8.56 26.16 -9.78
N ARG A 102 -8.81 27.47 -9.64
CA ARG A 102 -9.50 28.24 -10.67
C ARG A 102 -8.66 28.28 -11.94
N ILE A 103 -9.22 27.79 -13.04
CA ILE A 103 -8.61 27.81 -14.36
C ILE A 103 -9.38 28.76 -15.28
N ASP A 104 -8.64 29.36 -16.22
CA ASP A 104 -9.25 30.12 -17.31
C ASP A 104 -9.77 29.17 -18.37
N VAL A 105 -11.09 29.03 -18.44
CA VAL A 105 -11.80 28.19 -19.43
C VAL A 105 -12.01 28.88 -20.79
N SER A 106 -11.60 30.15 -20.94
CA SER A 106 -11.73 30.89 -22.19
C SER A 106 -10.62 30.56 -23.21
N VAL A 107 -9.58 29.84 -22.77
CA VAL A 107 -8.51 29.37 -23.66
C VAL A 107 -9.07 28.31 -24.58
N ASP A 108 -8.95 28.53 -25.90
CA ASP A 108 -9.35 27.54 -26.90
C ASP A 108 -8.50 26.26 -26.78
N THR A 109 -9.15 25.20 -26.30
CA THR A 109 -8.53 23.87 -26.12
C THR A 109 -8.72 22.96 -27.34
N THR A 110 -9.27 23.49 -28.46
CA THR A 110 -9.56 22.69 -29.67
C THR A 110 -8.30 22.28 -30.45
N ARG A 111 -7.09 22.54 -29.94
CA ARG A 111 -5.89 21.89 -30.45
C ARG A 111 -6.10 20.40 -30.31
N GLY A 112 -6.18 19.71 -31.46
CA GLY A 112 -6.50 18.28 -31.53
C GLY A 112 -5.87 17.48 -30.40
N GLN A 113 -6.71 16.81 -29.63
CA GLN A 113 -6.29 15.99 -28.50
C GLN A 113 -5.31 14.93 -29.01
N ARG A 114 -4.05 15.06 -28.62
CA ARG A 114 -3.09 13.98 -28.84
C ARG A 114 -3.41 12.89 -27.83
N GLY A 115 -3.53 11.66 -28.31
CA GLY A 115 -3.65 10.51 -27.42
C GLY A 115 -2.45 10.42 -26.48
N GLY A 116 -2.67 9.91 -25.27
CA GLY A 116 -1.63 9.63 -24.29
C GLY A 116 -1.59 8.15 -23.94
N MET A 117 -0.39 7.65 -23.61
CA MET A 117 -0.27 6.30 -23.06
C MET A 117 -0.83 6.28 -21.64
N HIS A 118 -1.42 5.16 -21.26
CA HIS A 118 -1.89 4.97 -19.90
C HIS A 118 -0.71 5.03 -18.91
N PRO A 119 -0.83 5.69 -17.74
CA PRO A 119 0.29 5.86 -16.80
C PRO A 119 0.87 4.54 -16.28
N ILE A 120 0.08 3.48 -16.16
CA ILE A 120 0.56 2.12 -15.84
C ILE A 120 1.50 1.60 -16.94
N THR A 121 1.14 1.81 -18.22
CA THR A 121 2.00 1.41 -19.35
C THR A 121 3.32 2.18 -19.32
N ILE A 122 3.25 3.51 -19.10
CA ILE A 122 4.46 4.36 -18.98
C ILE A 122 5.36 3.87 -17.84
N LEU A 123 4.78 3.57 -16.68
CA LEU A 123 5.54 3.07 -15.53
C LEU A 123 6.16 1.70 -15.82
N SER A 124 5.41 0.80 -16.44
CA SER A 124 5.89 -0.53 -16.83
C SER A 124 7.08 -0.44 -17.79
N GLU A 125 7.00 0.44 -18.80
CA GLU A 125 8.10 0.68 -19.74
C GLU A 125 9.32 1.31 -19.03
N GLN A 126 9.11 2.28 -18.13
CA GLN A 126 10.21 2.86 -17.35
C GLN A 126 10.95 1.83 -16.51
N ILE A 127 10.22 0.91 -15.88
CA ILE A 127 10.82 -0.19 -15.12
C ILE A 127 11.57 -1.12 -16.09
N GLY A 128 10.98 -1.42 -17.24
CA GLY A 128 11.62 -2.18 -18.31
C GLY A 128 12.97 -1.58 -18.71
N ASP A 129 13.00 -0.30 -19.00
CA ASP A 129 14.20 0.45 -19.39
C ASP A 129 15.30 0.39 -18.31
N ILE A 130 14.91 0.52 -17.02
CA ILE A 130 15.86 0.44 -15.89
C ILE A 130 16.54 -0.93 -15.88
N PHE A 131 15.77 -2.02 -16.01
CA PHE A 131 16.30 -3.37 -15.94
C PHE A 131 17.05 -3.78 -17.20
N VAL A 132 16.55 -3.42 -18.38
CA VAL A 132 17.28 -3.62 -19.65
C VAL A 132 18.61 -2.88 -19.62
N GLY A 133 18.66 -1.67 -19.05
CA GLY A 133 19.90 -0.93 -18.82
C GLY A 133 20.91 -1.63 -17.89
N MET A 134 20.44 -2.55 -17.04
CA MET A 134 21.27 -3.43 -16.20
C MET A 134 21.63 -4.78 -16.89
N GLY A 135 21.19 -5.01 -18.13
CA GLY A 135 21.42 -6.25 -18.85
C GLY A 135 20.38 -7.35 -18.59
N TRP A 136 19.23 -6.99 -18.02
CA TRP A 136 18.12 -7.92 -17.84
C TRP A 136 17.24 -7.97 -19.09
N GLU A 137 16.49 -9.05 -19.24
CA GLU A 137 15.52 -9.24 -20.31
C GLU A 137 14.09 -9.08 -19.80
N VAL A 138 13.17 -8.68 -20.69
CA VAL A 138 11.74 -8.69 -20.42
C VAL A 138 11.18 -10.04 -20.87
N ALA A 139 10.50 -10.74 -19.96
CA ALA A 139 9.84 -12.01 -20.22
C ALA A 139 8.32 -11.86 -20.09
N GLU A 140 7.59 -12.49 -21.00
CA GLU A 140 6.13 -12.49 -21.04
C GLU A 140 5.56 -13.90 -20.88
N GLY A 141 4.30 -13.99 -20.49
CA GLY A 141 3.58 -15.26 -20.38
C GLY A 141 2.06 -15.08 -20.40
N PRO A 142 1.32 -16.18 -20.48
CA PRO A 142 -0.13 -16.16 -20.60
C PRO A 142 -0.81 -15.66 -19.31
N GLU A 143 -1.98 -15.03 -19.47
CA GLU A 143 -2.83 -14.60 -18.34
C GLU A 143 -3.69 -15.76 -17.80
N VAL A 144 -4.16 -16.64 -18.69
CA VAL A 144 -4.75 -17.94 -18.30
C VAL A 144 -3.63 -18.94 -18.15
N GLU A 145 -3.49 -19.45 -16.92
CA GLU A 145 -2.35 -20.26 -16.56
C GLU A 145 -2.77 -21.60 -15.96
N ALA A 146 -1.94 -22.63 -16.11
CA ALA A 146 -2.16 -23.87 -15.39
C ALA A 146 -1.85 -23.70 -13.89
N GLU A 147 -2.65 -24.33 -13.02
CA GLU A 147 -2.42 -24.34 -11.57
C GLU A 147 -0.99 -24.76 -11.21
N TYR A 148 -0.39 -25.64 -11.97
CA TYR A 148 0.99 -26.07 -11.81
C TYR A 148 1.97 -24.87 -11.80
N PHE A 149 1.89 -23.98 -12.79
CA PHE A 149 2.78 -22.83 -12.88
C PHE A 149 2.43 -21.74 -11.87
N ASN A 150 1.13 -21.60 -11.57
CA ASN A 150 0.67 -20.55 -10.64
C ASN A 150 0.90 -20.93 -9.17
N PHE A 151 0.98 -22.22 -8.85
CA PHE A 151 1.07 -22.71 -7.48
C PHE A 151 2.11 -23.81 -7.25
N ASP A 152 1.99 -24.97 -7.92
CA ASP A 152 2.75 -26.17 -7.56
C ASP A 152 4.25 -25.95 -7.73
N ALA A 153 4.68 -25.46 -8.88
CA ALA A 153 6.07 -25.15 -9.17
C ALA A 153 6.67 -24.02 -8.34
N LEU A 154 5.81 -23.21 -7.69
CA LEU A 154 6.17 -22.14 -6.79
C LEU A 154 6.10 -22.55 -5.31
N ASN A 155 6.09 -23.87 -5.04
CA ASN A 155 6.14 -24.44 -3.69
C ASN A 155 4.89 -24.11 -2.83
N PHE A 156 3.74 -23.80 -3.45
CA PHE A 156 2.49 -23.70 -2.72
C PHE A 156 1.95 -25.09 -2.38
N LEU A 157 1.62 -25.32 -1.12
CA LEU A 157 0.99 -26.57 -0.70
C LEU A 157 -0.44 -26.70 -1.25
N PRO A 158 -0.98 -27.94 -1.41
CA PRO A 158 -2.33 -28.15 -1.95
C PRO A 158 -3.43 -27.48 -1.16
N ASP A 159 -3.25 -27.31 0.14
CA ASP A 159 -4.21 -26.71 1.09
C ASP A 159 -3.95 -25.22 1.37
N HIS A 160 -3.06 -24.59 0.60
CA HIS A 160 -2.73 -23.17 0.79
C HIS A 160 -3.96 -22.29 0.49
N PRO A 161 -4.32 -21.32 1.37
CA PRO A 161 -5.52 -20.49 1.20
C PRO A 161 -5.60 -19.75 -0.14
N ALA A 162 -4.49 -19.28 -0.68
CA ALA A 162 -4.44 -18.59 -1.98
C ALA A 162 -4.95 -19.42 -3.18
N ARG A 163 -5.11 -20.74 -3.02
CA ARG A 163 -5.69 -21.61 -4.06
C ARG A 163 -7.21 -21.63 -4.05
N THR A 164 -7.86 -21.02 -3.07
CA THR A 164 -9.31 -21.05 -2.93
C THR A 164 -10.00 -20.09 -3.89
N LEU A 165 -11.29 -20.33 -4.13
CA LEU A 165 -12.16 -19.42 -4.91
C LEU A 165 -12.30 -18.03 -4.30
N GLN A 166 -11.90 -17.84 -3.04
CA GLN A 166 -11.91 -16.53 -2.38
C GLN A 166 -10.82 -15.61 -2.89
N ASP A 167 -9.69 -16.16 -3.38
CA ASP A 167 -8.54 -15.37 -3.82
C ASP A 167 -8.21 -15.56 -5.30
N THR A 168 -8.72 -16.62 -5.97
CA THR A 168 -8.32 -17.04 -7.32
C THR A 168 -9.53 -17.24 -8.23
N PHE A 169 -9.46 -16.68 -9.44
CA PHE A 169 -10.41 -16.98 -10.52
C PHE A 169 -10.02 -18.27 -11.23
N HIS A 170 -10.82 -19.30 -11.05
CA HIS A 170 -10.69 -20.57 -11.77
C HIS A 170 -11.46 -20.54 -13.09
N ILE A 171 -10.89 -21.16 -14.13
CA ILE A 171 -11.46 -21.22 -15.49
C ILE A 171 -12.39 -22.44 -15.62
N ALA A 172 -13.58 -22.22 -16.16
CA ALA A 172 -14.50 -23.30 -16.47
C ALA A 172 -13.98 -24.20 -17.63
N PRO A 173 -14.38 -25.51 -17.68
CA PRO A 173 -15.21 -26.19 -16.70
C PRO A 173 -14.48 -26.49 -15.39
N GLU A 174 -15.22 -26.74 -14.33
CA GLU A 174 -14.66 -27.21 -13.06
C GLU A 174 -13.71 -28.40 -13.30
N GLY A 175 -12.55 -28.38 -12.64
CA GLY A 175 -11.49 -29.37 -12.83
C GLY A 175 -10.58 -29.15 -14.05
N SER A 176 -10.72 -28.04 -14.77
CA SER A 176 -9.81 -27.66 -15.87
C SER A 176 -8.35 -27.48 -15.44
N LYS A 177 -8.12 -27.25 -14.14
CA LYS A 177 -6.82 -26.91 -13.53
C LYS A 177 -6.19 -25.68 -14.18
N GLN A 178 -7.02 -24.74 -14.60
CA GLN A 178 -6.61 -23.46 -15.16
C GLN A 178 -7.16 -22.31 -14.32
N VAL A 179 -6.37 -21.27 -14.17
CA VAL A 179 -6.69 -20.07 -13.40
C VAL A 179 -6.34 -18.83 -14.20
N LEU A 180 -6.94 -17.69 -13.85
CA LEU A 180 -6.32 -16.40 -14.15
C LEU A 180 -5.16 -16.22 -13.17
N ARG A 181 -3.97 -15.93 -13.68
CA ARG A 181 -2.76 -15.84 -12.83
C ARG A 181 -2.91 -14.78 -11.75
N THR A 182 -2.61 -15.15 -10.51
CA THR A 182 -2.73 -14.26 -9.34
C THR A 182 -1.50 -13.38 -9.11
N HIS A 183 -0.44 -13.66 -9.83
CA HIS A 183 0.86 -12.95 -9.86
C HIS A 183 1.57 -13.26 -11.17
N THR A 184 2.67 -12.57 -11.46
CA THR A 184 3.45 -12.83 -12.68
C THR A 184 4.54 -13.91 -12.51
N SER A 185 4.65 -14.53 -11.33
CA SER A 185 5.63 -15.61 -11.03
C SER A 185 5.54 -16.85 -11.94
N PRO A 186 4.39 -17.23 -12.54
CA PRO A 186 4.37 -18.29 -13.55
C PRO A 186 5.35 -18.06 -14.69
N VAL A 187 5.55 -16.81 -15.11
CA VAL A 187 6.52 -16.47 -16.16
C VAL A 187 7.94 -16.78 -15.70
N GLN A 188 8.26 -16.59 -14.42
CA GLN A 188 9.55 -16.96 -13.84
C GLN A 188 9.79 -18.46 -13.97
N VAL A 189 8.82 -19.30 -13.60
CA VAL A 189 8.91 -20.77 -13.72
C VAL A 189 9.10 -21.19 -15.18
N ARG A 190 8.31 -20.60 -16.09
CA ARG A 190 8.44 -20.87 -17.53
C ARG A 190 9.83 -20.51 -18.06
N THR A 191 10.36 -19.38 -17.60
CA THR A 191 11.71 -18.94 -17.96
C THR A 191 12.78 -19.91 -17.43
N LEU A 192 12.67 -20.33 -16.15
CA LEU A 192 13.59 -21.31 -15.56
C LEU A 192 13.59 -22.65 -16.28
N GLN A 193 12.45 -23.06 -16.86
CA GLN A 193 12.32 -24.34 -17.58
C GLN A 193 12.70 -24.28 -19.07
N SER A 194 12.82 -23.07 -19.64
CA SER A 194 12.99 -22.89 -21.09
C SER A 194 14.28 -22.19 -21.51
N ARG A 195 15.03 -21.61 -20.57
CA ARG A 195 16.25 -20.84 -20.87
C ARG A 195 17.46 -21.42 -20.16
N ASP A 196 18.61 -21.21 -20.75
CA ASP A 196 19.91 -21.55 -20.17
C ASP A 196 20.29 -20.52 -19.09
N LEU A 197 21.05 -20.96 -18.09
CA LEU A 197 21.61 -20.11 -17.04
C LEU A 197 22.89 -19.40 -17.52
N PRO A 198 23.17 -18.17 -17.07
CA PRO A 198 22.45 -17.40 -16.06
C PRO A 198 21.18 -16.76 -16.60
N ILE A 199 20.19 -16.53 -15.72
CA ILE A 199 18.91 -15.88 -16.04
C ILE A 199 18.78 -14.58 -15.25
N TYR A 200 18.45 -13.50 -15.94
CA TYR A 200 18.12 -12.19 -15.38
C TYR A 200 16.93 -11.64 -16.16
N VAL A 201 15.73 -11.72 -15.59
CA VAL A 201 14.48 -11.31 -16.26
C VAL A 201 13.57 -10.49 -15.36
N ILE A 202 12.83 -9.59 -15.99
CA ILE A 202 11.62 -8.99 -15.39
C ILE A 202 10.39 -9.47 -16.14
N CYS A 203 9.29 -9.60 -15.40
CA CYS A 203 8.03 -10.14 -15.91
C CYS A 203 6.90 -9.15 -15.59
N PRO A 204 6.74 -8.05 -16.35
CA PRO A 204 5.59 -7.18 -16.21
C PRO A 204 4.32 -7.84 -16.76
N GLY A 205 3.18 -7.57 -16.14
CA GLY A 205 1.93 -8.10 -16.67
C GLY A 205 0.73 -7.92 -15.77
N ARG A 206 -0.46 -8.15 -16.32
CA ARG A 206 -1.72 -8.15 -15.59
C ARG A 206 -1.84 -9.39 -14.72
N THR A 207 -2.46 -9.20 -13.57
CA THR A 207 -2.76 -10.24 -12.58
C THR A 207 -4.20 -10.08 -12.10
N PHE A 208 -4.76 -11.14 -11.53
CA PHE A 208 -6.18 -11.23 -11.25
C PHE A 208 -6.40 -11.82 -9.86
N ARG A 209 -7.20 -11.17 -9.03
CA ARG A 209 -7.64 -11.65 -7.72
C ARG A 209 -9.11 -11.35 -7.53
N THR A 210 -9.77 -12.12 -6.69
CA THR A 210 -11.21 -11.92 -6.42
C THR A 210 -11.49 -10.78 -5.43
N ASP A 211 -10.57 -9.81 -5.35
CA ASP A 211 -10.72 -8.62 -4.53
C ASP A 211 -11.88 -7.74 -5.00
N GLU A 212 -12.56 -7.09 -4.06
CA GLU A 212 -13.56 -6.08 -4.38
C GLU A 212 -12.88 -4.79 -4.89
N LEU A 213 -13.55 -4.10 -5.81
CA LEU A 213 -13.08 -2.82 -6.34
C LEU A 213 -13.32 -1.70 -5.32
N ASP A 214 -12.24 -1.19 -4.71
CA ASP A 214 -12.29 -0.05 -3.80
C ASP A 214 -11.15 0.96 -4.10
N ALA A 215 -10.91 1.92 -3.21
CA ALA A 215 -9.85 2.92 -3.38
C ALA A 215 -8.43 2.33 -3.36
N THR A 216 -8.25 1.09 -2.85
CA THR A 216 -6.96 0.45 -2.60
C THR A 216 -6.79 -0.92 -3.26
N HIS A 217 -7.88 -1.50 -3.76
CA HIS A 217 -7.92 -2.82 -4.39
C HIS A 217 -8.69 -2.79 -5.71
N THR A 218 -8.28 -3.67 -6.61
CA THR A 218 -8.96 -3.91 -7.88
C THR A 218 -8.78 -5.38 -8.28
N PRO A 219 -9.81 -6.05 -8.83
CA PRO A 219 -9.71 -7.45 -9.23
C PRO A 219 -8.73 -7.68 -10.37
N VAL A 220 -8.41 -6.64 -11.13
CA VAL A 220 -7.43 -6.66 -12.22
C VAL A 220 -6.39 -5.58 -11.94
N PHE A 221 -5.16 -5.97 -11.75
CA PHE A 221 -4.05 -5.05 -11.48
C PHE A 221 -2.77 -5.51 -12.20
N HIS A 222 -1.75 -4.66 -12.20
CA HIS A 222 -0.49 -4.95 -12.87
C HIS A 222 0.62 -5.16 -11.85
N GLN A 223 1.44 -6.16 -12.11
CA GLN A 223 2.66 -6.41 -11.35
C GLN A 223 3.88 -6.38 -12.28
N VAL A 224 5.01 -6.09 -11.70
CA VAL A 224 6.31 -6.43 -12.25
C VAL A 224 7.01 -7.32 -11.25
N GLU A 225 7.47 -8.47 -11.70
CA GLU A 225 8.34 -9.34 -10.93
C GLU A 225 9.69 -9.46 -11.60
N GLY A 226 10.73 -9.61 -10.80
CA GLY A 226 12.09 -9.86 -11.29
C GLY A 226 12.61 -11.17 -10.74
N LEU A 227 13.38 -11.88 -11.58
CA LEU A 227 14.08 -13.10 -11.26
C LEU A 227 15.51 -13.04 -11.74
N ALA A 228 16.44 -13.30 -10.85
CA ALA A 228 17.84 -13.55 -11.20
C ALA A 228 18.24 -14.93 -10.67
N VAL A 229 18.87 -15.76 -11.52
CA VAL A 229 19.45 -17.05 -11.14
C VAL A 229 20.83 -17.18 -11.77
N ASP A 230 21.83 -17.29 -10.91
CA ASP A 230 23.23 -17.42 -11.29
C ASP A 230 24.03 -18.06 -10.14
N LYS A 231 25.31 -18.26 -10.31
CA LYS A 231 26.21 -18.75 -9.28
C LYS A 231 26.51 -17.65 -8.25
N GLY A 232 26.32 -17.97 -6.98
CA GLY A 232 26.74 -17.11 -5.88
C GLY A 232 25.90 -15.83 -5.67
N LEU A 233 24.67 -15.77 -6.16
CA LEU A 233 23.74 -14.67 -5.85
C LEU A 233 23.35 -14.68 -4.36
N THR A 234 23.15 -13.51 -3.79
CA THR A 234 22.89 -13.31 -2.35
C THR A 234 21.79 -12.28 -2.12
N MET A 235 21.28 -12.22 -0.88
CA MET A 235 20.40 -11.12 -0.42
C MET A 235 21.02 -9.72 -0.61
N GLY A 236 22.36 -9.62 -0.62
CA GLY A 236 23.06 -8.35 -0.91
C GLY A 236 22.85 -7.89 -2.34
N HIS A 237 22.88 -8.81 -3.32
CA HIS A 237 22.59 -8.52 -4.72
C HIS A 237 21.12 -8.09 -4.90
N LEU A 238 20.18 -8.81 -4.28
CA LEU A 238 18.77 -8.45 -4.27
C LEU A 238 18.56 -7.05 -3.73
N ARG A 239 19.15 -6.75 -2.56
CA ARG A 239 19.06 -5.42 -1.95
C ARG A 239 19.61 -4.33 -2.88
N GLY A 240 20.77 -4.54 -3.47
CA GLY A 240 21.37 -3.59 -4.41
C GLY A 240 20.49 -3.32 -5.62
N THR A 241 19.88 -4.37 -6.19
CA THR A 241 18.92 -4.27 -7.29
C THR A 241 17.70 -3.43 -6.93
N LEU A 242 17.10 -3.69 -5.76
CA LEU A 242 15.93 -2.95 -5.27
C LEU A 242 16.26 -1.51 -4.90
N ASP A 243 17.41 -1.24 -4.29
CA ASP A 243 17.89 0.11 -4.02
C ASP A 243 18.09 0.92 -5.31
N HIS A 244 18.65 0.29 -6.35
CA HIS A 244 18.84 0.91 -7.66
C HIS A 244 17.50 1.27 -8.30
N MET A 245 16.57 0.31 -8.36
CA MET A 245 15.22 0.52 -8.89
C MET A 245 14.48 1.61 -8.13
N ALA A 246 14.52 1.61 -6.78
CA ALA A 246 13.86 2.61 -5.96
C ALA A 246 14.40 4.01 -6.23
N LYS A 247 15.73 4.18 -6.33
CA LYS A 247 16.35 5.46 -6.62
C LYS A 247 16.03 5.96 -8.03
N ALA A 248 15.96 5.06 -9.00
CA ALA A 248 15.59 5.40 -10.37
C ALA A 248 14.13 5.86 -10.50
N LEU A 249 13.20 5.27 -9.70
CA LEU A 249 11.77 5.58 -9.75
C LEU A 249 11.36 6.77 -8.88
N PHE A 250 11.95 6.92 -7.70
CA PHE A 250 11.52 7.87 -6.67
C PHE A 250 12.57 8.96 -6.37
N GLY A 251 13.74 8.90 -7.00
CA GLY A 251 14.80 9.87 -6.85
C GLY A 251 16.01 9.38 -6.04
N PRO A 252 17.18 10.02 -6.21
CA PRO A 252 18.48 9.52 -5.72
C PRO A 252 18.59 9.42 -4.20
N GLU A 253 17.82 10.23 -3.46
CA GLU A 253 17.82 10.25 -1.99
C GLU A 253 16.88 9.20 -1.37
N THR A 254 16.23 8.38 -2.20
CA THR A 254 15.30 7.36 -1.74
C THR A 254 16.00 6.34 -0.85
N LYS A 255 15.36 6.03 0.27
CA LYS A 255 15.83 5.03 1.24
C LYS A 255 14.90 3.82 1.20
N THR A 256 15.49 2.64 1.17
CA THR A 256 14.76 1.38 1.31
C THR A 256 15.15 0.67 2.60
N ARG A 257 14.30 -0.21 3.06
CA ARG A 257 14.60 -1.21 4.10
C ARG A 257 13.93 -2.52 3.78
N MET A 258 14.49 -3.61 4.24
CA MET A 258 13.89 -4.94 4.15
C MET A 258 13.37 -5.35 5.54
N ARG A 259 12.18 -5.94 5.57
CA ARG A 259 11.58 -6.58 6.76
C ARG A 259 11.38 -8.06 6.47
N THR A 260 11.57 -8.90 7.45
CA THR A 260 11.31 -10.34 7.32
C THR A 260 9.84 -10.60 7.06
N ASN A 261 9.56 -11.52 6.13
CA ASN A 261 8.22 -12.02 5.81
C ASN A 261 8.32 -13.48 5.38
N TYR A 262 7.21 -14.06 4.97
CA TYR A 262 7.14 -15.44 4.46
C TYR A 262 6.41 -15.47 3.12
N PHE A 263 7.05 -16.12 2.13
CA PHE A 263 6.43 -16.50 0.86
C PHE A 263 6.82 -17.95 0.53
N PRO A 264 5.92 -18.79 0.01
CA PRO A 264 6.23 -20.20 -0.28
C PRO A 264 7.41 -20.40 -1.23
N PHE A 265 7.57 -19.47 -2.17
CA PHE A 265 8.55 -19.54 -3.28
C PHE A 265 9.89 -18.87 -2.97
N THR A 266 10.08 -18.30 -1.77
CA THR A 266 11.35 -17.68 -1.36
C THR A 266 11.79 -18.15 0.03
N GLU A 267 13.11 -18.25 0.24
CA GLU A 267 13.75 -18.60 1.52
C GLU A 267 15.21 -18.08 1.52
N PRO A 268 15.57 -17.07 2.35
CA PRO A 268 14.68 -16.25 3.17
C PRO A 268 13.79 -15.30 2.36
N SER A 269 12.63 -14.96 2.97
CA SER A 269 11.69 -14.01 2.39
C SER A 269 11.73 -12.67 3.12
N ALA A 270 11.44 -11.60 2.39
CA ALA A 270 11.36 -10.26 2.95
C ALA A 270 10.33 -9.40 2.19
N GLU A 271 9.87 -8.34 2.82
CA GLU A 271 9.21 -7.21 2.19
C GLU A 271 10.16 -6.03 2.11
N VAL A 272 10.07 -5.26 1.04
CA VAL A 272 10.81 -4.01 0.89
C VAL A 272 9.89 -2.83 1.11
N ASP A 273 10.31 -1.94 2.00
CA ASP A 273 9.65 -0.64 2.24
C ASP A 273 10.49 0.48 1.64
N VAL A 274 9.80 1.53 1.19
CA VAL A 274 10.38 2.79 0.73
C VAL A 274 10.01 3.92 1.68
N TRP A 275 10.95 4.80 1.98
CA TRP A 275 10.72 5.98 2.81
C TRP A 275 10.13 7.13 1.99
N PHE A 276 8.97 7.63 2.40
CA PHE A 276 8.33 8.81 1.81
C PHE A 276 8.26 9.96 2.83
N PRO A 277 8.95 11.09 2.56
CA PRO A 277 8.93 12.25 3.45
C PRO A 277 7.57 12.95 3.48
N ASN A 278 6.81 12.90 2.39
CA ASN A 278 5.54 13.62 2.20
C ASN A 278 4.32 12.69 2.20
N LYS A 279 4.38 11.59 2.94
CA LYS A 279 3.24 10.68 3.07
C LYS A 279 2.08 11.37 3.78
N LYS A 280 0.83 11.15 3.33
CA LYS A 280 -0.39 11.59 4.03
C LYS A 280 -0.36 11.06 5.48
N GLY A 281 -0.44 11.95 6.46
CA GLY A 281 -0.27 11.61 7.89
C GLY A 281 1.17 11.68 8.42
N GLY A 282 2.11 12.26 7.66
CA GLY A 282 3.51 12.48 8.04
C GLY A 282 4.49 11.53 7.38
N ALA A 283 5.78 11.88 7.42
CA ALA A 283 6.85 11.07 6.87
C ALA A 283 6.83 9.63 7.39
N GLY A 284 7.04 8.65 6.53
CA GLY A 284 6.99 7.26 6.96
C GLY A 284 7.39 6.23 5.90
N TRP A 285 7.53 5.01 6.37
CA TRP A 285 7.76 3.85 5.53
C TRP A 285 6.46 3.40 4.86
N ILE A 286 6.55 3.02 3.60
CA ILE A 286 5.47 2.42 2.83
C ILE A 286 5.98 1.10 2.28
N GLU A 287 5.22 0.03 2.50
CA GLU A 287 5.47 -1.26 1.89
C GLU A 287 5.32 -1.16 0.37
N TRP A 288 6.36 -1.59 -0.33
CA TRP A 288 6.41 -1.49 -1.79
C TRP A 288 6.20 -2.83 -2.47
N GLY A 289 6.79 -3.91 -1.93
CA GLY A 289 6.61 -5.24 -2.50
C GLY A 289 7.30 -6.35 -1.72
N GLY A 290 7.06 -7.59 -2.16
CA GLY A 290 7.69 -8.79 -1.64
C GLY A 290 8.97 -9.15 -2.39
N CYS A 291 9.92 -9.77 -1.70
CA CYS A 291 11.18 -10.23 -2.29
C CYS A 291 11.81 -11.36 -1.46
N GLY A 292 12.82 -12.01 -2.01
CA GLY A 292 13.58 -13.02 -1.27
C GLY A 292 14.53 -13.81 -2.17
N MET A 293 15.29 -14.71 -1.54
CA MET A 293 16.05 -15.71 -2.30
C MET A 293 15.08 -16.78 -2.82
N VAL A 294 15.29 -17.24 -4.04
CA VAL A 294 14.46 -18.29 -4.64
C VAL A 294 14.56 -19.56 -3.80
N ASN A 295 13.39 -20.09 -3.40
CA ASN A 295 13.36 -21.31 -2.60
C ASN A 295 14.03 -22.48 -3.39
N PRO A 296 14.92 -23.26 -2.75
CA PRO A 296 15.56 -24.42 -3.40
C PRO A 296 14.58 -25.40 -4.06
N ASN A 297 13.36 -25.54 -3.54
CA ASN A 297 12.33 -26.38 -4.13
C ASN A 297 11.86 -25.87 -5.50
N VAL A 298 11.78 -24.54 -5.67
CA VAL A 298 11.42 -23.90 -6.95
C VAL A 298 12.52 -24.18 -8.00
N LEU A 299 13.79 -24.07 -7.61
CA LEU A 299 14.92 -24.41 -8.49
C LEU A 299 14.88 -25.87 -8.89
N ARG A 300 14.69 -26.80 -7.93
CA ARG A 300 14.57 -28.24 -8.20
C ARG A 300 13.38 -28.57 -9.11
N ALA A 301 12.21 -27.96 -8.88
CA ALA A 301 11.03 -28.13 -9.72
C ALA A 301 11.25 -27.67 -11.17
N SER A 302 12.23 -26.79 -11.38
CA SER A 302 12.66 -26.30 -12.70
C SER A 302 13.88 -27.04 -13.25
N GLY A 303 14.37 -28.11 -12.59
CA GLY A 303 15.53 -28.91 -13.03
C GLY A 303 16.88 -28.24 -12.74
N ILE A 304 16.94 -27.23 -11.88
CA ILE A 304 18.16 -26.49 -11.54
C ILE A 304 18.70 -26.99 -10.20
N ASP A 305 20.02 -27.27 -10.15
CA ASP A 305 20.71 -27.71 -8.93
C ASP A 305 20.93 -26.52 -7.97
N PRO A 306 20.27 -26.49 -6.80
CA PRO A 306 20.41 -25.40 -5.83
C PRO A 306 21.73 -25.40 -5.06
N GLU A 307 22.55 -26.46 -5.17
CA GLU A 307 23.89 -26.49 -4.60
C GLU A 307 24.92 -25.75 -5.49
N VAL A 308 24.57 -25.55 -6.78
CA VAL A 308 25.42 -24.86 -7.76
C VAL A 308 24.93 -23.44 -8.01
N TYR A 309 23.61 -23.27 -8.10
CA TYR A 309 22.97 -22.01 -8.43
C TYR A 309 22.12 -21.48 -7.29
N SER A 310 22.14 -20.18 -7.11
CA SER A 310 21.23 -19.46 -6.24
C SER A 310 20.46 -18.44 -7.05
N GLY A 311 19.35 -17.96 -6.52
CA GLY A 311 18.56 -16.93 -7.18
C GLY A 311 17.90 -16.01 -6.20
N PHE A 312 17.45 -14.87 -6.67
CA PHE A 312 16.56 -14.00 -5.94
C PHE A 312 15.39 -13.55 -6.83
N ALA A 313 14.28 -13.25 -6.19
CA ALA A 313 13.09 -12.74 -6.85
C ALA A 313 12.46 -11.59 -6.05
N PHE A 314 11.71 -10.76 -6.73
CA PHE A 314 10.93 -9.67 -6.14
C PHE A 314 9.67 -9.41 -6.96
N GLY A 315 8.66 -8.79 -6.33
CA GLY A 315 7.42 -8.43 -7.01
C GLY A 315 6.82 -7.16 -6.44
N MET A 316 6.38 -6.23 -7.31
CA MET A 316 5.75 -4.96 -6.97
C MET A 316 4.48 -4.74 -7.79
N GLY A 317 3.43 -4.18 -7.13
CA GLY A 317 2.25 -3.69 -7.81
C GLY A 317 2.50 -2.35 -8.51
N LEU A 318 2.13 -2.23 -9.79
CA LEU A 318 2.35 -1.01 -10.56
C LEU A 318 1.38 0.10 -10.14
N GLU A 319 0.12 -0.22 -9.90
CA GLU A 319 -0.89 0.74 -9.41
C GLU A 319 -0.45 1.35 -8.08
N ARG A 320 0.00 0.51 -7.14
CA ARG A 320 0.49 0.96 -5.84
C ARG A 320 1.73 1.84 -5.98
N THR A 321 2.65 1.47 -6.86
CA THR A 321 3.85 2.27 -7.17
C THR A 321 3.47 3.63 -7.76
N LEU A 322 2.51 3.66 -8.67
CA LEU A 322 2.00 4.88 -9.29
C LEU A 322 1.29 5.79 -8.26
N GLN A 323 0.46 5.20 -7.38
CA GLN A 323 -0.18 5.93 -6.29
C GLN A 323 0.83 6.68 -5.43
N PHE A 324 1.88 6.00 -4.99
CA PHE A 324 2.91 6.60 -4.13
C PHE A 324 3.71 7.68 -4.85
N ARG A 325 4.10 7.40 -6.10
CA ARG A 325 4.91 8.31 -6.91
C ARG A 325 4.18 9.61 -7.25
N ASN A 326 2.88 9.51 -7.53
CA ASN A 326 2.08 10.61 -8.07
C ASN A 326 1.05 11.16 -7.09
N GLY A 327 1.01 10.65 -5.85
CA GLY A 327 0.07 11.11 -4.82
C GLY A 327 -1.39 10.77 -5.11
N LEU A 328 -1.65 9.71 -5.89
CA LEU A 328 -3.00 9.27 -6.22
C LEU A 328 -3.65 8.60 -5.00
N THR A 329 -4.88 8.95 -4.71
CA THR A 329 -5.58 8.49 -3.50
C THR A 329 -6.60 7.39 -3.77
N ASP A 330 -6.99 7.21 -5.03
CA ASP A 330 -8.01 6.23 -5.42
C ASP A 330 -7.52 5.39 -6.61
N MET A 331 -7.51 4.07 -6.44
CA MET A 331 -7.07 3.15 -7.48
C MET A 331 -8.08 3.02 -8.62
N ARG A 332 -9.35 3.31 -8.37
CA ARG A 332 -10.44 3.25 -9.37
C ARG A 332 -10.18 4.19 -10.54
N ASP A 333 -9.59 5.36 -10.30
CA ASP A 333 -9.25 6.32 -11.35
C ASP A 333 -8.36 5.70 -12.44
N MET A 334 -7.55 4.69 -12.09
CA MET A 334 -6.66 4.01 -13.03
C MET A 334 -7.36 2.97 -13.90
N VAL A 335 -8.54 2.48 -13.51
CA VAL A 335 -9.24 1.37 -14.18
C VAL A 335 -10.58 1.76 -14.80
N GLU A 336 -11.16 2.90 -14.42
CA GLU A 336 -12.46 3.38 -14.94
C GLU A 336 -12.41 3.91 -16.38
N GLY A 337 -11.21 4.10 -16.94
CA GLY A 337 -11.02 4.51 -18.34
C GLY A 337 -11.33 5.98 -18.62
N ASP A 338 -11.37 6.85 -17.60
CA ASP A 338 -11.56 8.28 -17.78
C ASP A 338 -10.32 8.92 -18.42
N VAL A 339 -10.47 9.40 -19.64
CA VAL A 339 -9.37 10.03 -20.39
C VAL A 339 -8.84 11.30 -19.70
N ARG A 340 -9.65 11.98 -18.88
CA ARG A 340 -9.21 13.15 -18.11
C ARG A 340 -8.16 12.78 -17.05
N PHE A 341 -8.24 11.55 -16.53
CA PHE A 341 -7.22 11.01 -15.65
C PHE A 341 -5.90 10.72 -16.40
N THR A 342 -5.98 10.13 -17.61
CA THR A 342 -4.79 9.68 -18.35
C THR A 342 -4.06 10.79 -19.08
N GLN A 343 -4.75 11.83 -19.52
CA GLN A 343 -4.20 12.94 -20.29
C GLN A 343 -3.00 13.65 -19.62
N PRO A 344 -3.01 13.98 -18.31
CA PRO A 344 -1.88 14.64 -17.63
C PRO A 344 -0.59 13.82 -17.63
N PHE A 345 -0.69 12.50 -17.75
CA PHE A 345 0.46 11.59 -17.76
C PHE A 345 1.00 11.35 -19.17
N GLY A 346 0.23 11.64 -20.20
CA GLY A 346 0.26 11.00 -21.50
C GLY A 346 1.04 11.68 -22.61
N ILE A 347 1.87 12.66 -22.36
CA ILE A 347 2.70 13.17 -23.47
C ILE A 347 4.17 13.07 -23.04
N ARG A 348 4.82 11.94 -23.38
CA ARG A 348 6.25 12.00 -23.65
C ARG A 348 6.41 12.69 -25.01
N GLY A 349 6.83 13.96 -24.97
CA GLY A 349 7.32 14.72 -26.12
C GLY A 349 8.70 14.25 -26.50
#